data_f2e9df3a1a240c3ec44ab3d116d1363b
#
_entry.id   f2e9df3a1a240c3ec44ab3d116d1363b
#
_cell.length_a   1.000
_cell.length_b   1.000
_cell.length_c   1.000
_cell.angle_alpha   90.00
_cell.angle_beta   90.00
_cell.angle_gamma   90.00
#
_symmetry.space_group_name_H-M   'P 1'
#
loop_
_entity.id
_entity.type
_entity.pdbx_description
1 polymer ?
#
loop_
_entity_poly.entity_id
_entity_poly.type
_entity_poly.pdbx_seq_one_letter_code
_entity_poly.pdbx_strand_id
1 'polypeptide(L)'
;MEVTDLDKTEENRELVKNFLYDVMQGNNLDKTPDYFDGDNYIQHNSGIADGVSGLNAALGALAEQGISMVYDEVHMVLAQGNFVLAVSEGTFGGAPTSYYDLWRVENGKIAEHWDVMETIADQSTWQNQNGKF
;
A
#
# COMPACT_ATOMS: atom_id res chain seq x y z
N MET A 1 6.58 -3.77 -18.09
CA MET A 1 6.46 -2.56 -17.26
C MET A 1 7.67 -1.68 -17.49
N GLU A 2 7.45 -0.48 -17.94
CA GLU A 2 8.52 0.46 -18.25
C GLU A 2 8.51 1.61 -17.27
N VAL A 3 9.67 2.00 -16.76
CA VAL A 3 9.81 3.17 -15.92
C VAL A 3 9.82 4.41 -16.82
N THR A 4 8.88 5.32 -16.58
CA THR A 4 8.73 6.59 -17.29
C THR A 4 8.71 7.75 -16.30
N ASP A 5 8.59 8.99 -16.77
CA ASP A 5 8.40 10.17 -15.91
C ASP A 5 9.49 10.33 -14.85
N LEU A 6 10.75 10.10 -15.22
CA LEU A 6 11.89 10.21 -14.28
C LEU A 6 12.00 11.61 -13.64
N ASP A 7 11.58 12.63 -14.37
CA ASP A 7 11.53 14.02 -13.89
C ASP A 7 10.46 14.26 -12.82
N LYS A 8 9.52 13.33 -12.66
CA LYS A 8 8.44 13.38 -11.67
C LYS A 8 8.65 12.46 -10.47
N THR A 9 9.83 11.89 -10.32
CA THR A 9 10.13 10.93 -9.24
C THR A 9 9.77 11.47 -7.86
N GLU A 10 10.22 12.68 -7.52
CA GLU A 10 9.93 13.26 -6.20
C GLU A 10 8.44 13.60 -6.03
N GLU A 11 7.82 14.13 -7.07
CA GLU A 11 6.38 14.44 -7.05
C GLU A 11 5.56 13.17 -6.80
N ASN A 12 5.91 12.08 -7.48
CA ASN A 12 5.22 10.79 -7.32
C ASN A 12 5.50 10.16 -5.95
N ARG A 13 6.73 10.31 -5.43
CA ARG A 13 7.05 9.86 -4.07
C ARG A 13 6.17 10.57 -3.04
N GLU A 14 6.06 11.89 -3.13
CA GLU A 14 5.24 12.68 -2.19
C GLU A 14 3.77 12.33 -2.31
N LEU A 15 3.27 12.10 -3.51
CA LEU A 15 1.88 11.66 -3.74
C LEU A 15 1.60 10.38 -2.95
N VAL A 16 2.46 9.38 -3.08
CA VAL A 16 2.27 8.07 -2.43
C VAL A 16 2.48 8.17 -0.92
N LYS A 17 3.44 8.99 -0.44
CA LYS A 17 3.60 9.26 0.99
C LYS A 17 2.32 9.84 1.59
N ASN A 18 1.71 10.80 0.90
CA ASN A 18 0.45 11.40 1.34
C ASN A 18 -0.70 10.38 1.31
N PHE A 19 -0.74 9.55 0.29
CA PHE A 19 -1.73 8.46 0.18
C PHE A 19 -1.59 7.45 1.33
N LEU A 20 -0.38 7.07 1.67
CA LEU A 20 -0.12 6.18 2.81
C LEU A 20 -0.66 6.79 4.10
N TYR A 21 -0.36 8.04 4.36
CA TYR A 21 -0.81 8.74 5.57
C TYR A 21 -2.34 8.91 5.59
N ASP A 22 -2.91 9.43 4.52
CA ASP A 22 -4.33 9.75 4.47
C ASP A 22 -5.21 8.51 4.41
N VAL A 23 -4.86 7.54 3.57
CA VAL A 23 -5.72 6.40 3.22
C VAL A 23 -5.28 5.11 3.90
N MET A 24 -4.04 4.68 3.70
CA MET A 24 -3.58 3.39 4.23
C MET A 24 -3.50 3.40 5.76
N GLN A 25 -3.05 4.50 6.35
CA GLN A 25 -3.05 4.70 7.80
C GLN A 25 -4.39 5.22 8.35
N GLY A 26 -5.33 5.56 7.46
CA GLY A 26 -6.70 5.90 7.81
C GLY A 26 -6.89 7.27 8.45
N ASN A 27 -5.93 8.20 8.31
CA ASN A 27 -6.03 9.53 8.95
C ASN A 27 -7.04 10.45 8.27
N ASN A 28 -7.25 10.32 6.96
CA ASN A 28 -8.15 11.15 6.18
C ASN A 28 -8.79 10.33 5.04
N LEU A 29 -9.60 9.33 5.40
CA LEU A 29 -10.22 8.41 4.43
C LEU A 29 -11.14 9.11 3.42
N ASP A 30 -11.70 10.25 3.78
CA ASP A 30 -12.51 11.08 2.89
C ASP A 30 -11.73 11.60 1.68
N LYS A 31 -10.41 11.65 1.75
CA LYS A 31 -9.54 12.05 0.64
C LYS A 31 -9.26 10.95 -0.38
N THR A 32 -9.70 9.72 -0.12
CA THR A 32 -9.42 8.58 -1.01
C THR A 32 -9.70 8.86 -2.49
N PRO A 33 -10.86 9.45 -2.88
CA PRO A 33 -11.12 9.71 -4.29
C PRO A 33 -10.13 10.66 -4.97
N ASP A 34 -9.46 11.52 -4.21
CA ASP A 34 -8.51 12.49 -4.76
C ASP A 34 -7.25 11.83 -5.31
N TYR A 35 -6.95 10.61 -4.89
CA TYR A 35 -5.75 9.86 -5.29
C TYR A 35 -5.92 9.02 -6.55
N PHE A 36 -7.15 8.88 -7.04
CA PHE A 36 -7.47 7.99 -8.16
C PHE A 36 -8.19 8.74 -9.28
N ASP A 37 -8.08 8.22 -10.49
CA ASP A 37 -8.87 8.65 -11.63
C ASP A 37 -10.15 7.80 -11.68
N GLY A 38 -11.19 8.22 -10.94
CA GLY A 38 -12.43 7.47 -10.80
C GLY A 38 -12.16 6.08 -10.21
N ASP A 39 -12.61 5.04 -10.92
CA ASP A 39 -12.43 3.65 -10.53
C ASP A 39 -11.27 2.97 -11.30
N ASN A 40 -10.45 3.74 -12.02
CA ASN A 40 -9.33 3.23 -12.81
C ASN A 40 -8.16 2.85 -11.89
N TYR A 41 -8.14 1.61 -11.46
CA TYR A 41 -7.13 1.08 -10.56
C TYR A 41 -6.93 -0.41 -10.84
N ILE A 42 -5.78 -0.74 -11.37
CA ILE A 42 -5.43 -2.12 -11.71
C ILE A 42 -4.82 -2.80 -10.48
N GLN A 43 -5.38 -3.92 -10.09
CA GLN A 43 -4.98 -4.62 -8.87
C GLN A 43 -4.30 -5.96 -9.19
N HIS A 44 -3.09 -6.16 -8.62
CA HIS A 44 -2.36 -7.42 -8.74
C HIS A 44 -2.39 -8.27 -7.47
N ASN A 45 -2.97 -7.78 -6.38
CA ASN A 45 -3.31 -8.67 -5.27
C ASN A 45 -4.49 -9.54 -5.74
N SER A 46 -4.24 -10.83 -5.91
CA SER A 46 -5.21 -11.76 -6.53
C SER A 46 -6.49 -11.96 -5.70
N GLY A 47 -6.50 -11.54 -4.45
CA GLY A 47 -7.67 -11.58 -3.59
C GLY A 47 -8.57 -10.35 -3.67
N ILE A 48 -8.20 -9.36 -4.50
CA ILE A 48 -8.91 -8.07 -4.59
C ILE A 48 -9.23 -7.79 -6.05
N ALA A 49 -10.49 -7.44 -6.34
CA ALA A 49 -10.89 -7.05 -7.68
C ALA A 49 -10.32 -5.67 -8.06
N ASP A 50 -10.27 -5.40 -9.36
CA ASP A 50 -9.86 -4.09 -9.87
C ASP A 50 -10.74 -2.96 -9.38
N GLY A 51 -10.19 -1.75 -9.43
CA GLY A 51 -10.89 -0.53 -9.09
C GLY A 51 -10.83 -0.20 -7.59
N VAL A 52 -11.08 1.06 -7.28
CA VAL A 52 -11.28 1.50 -5.90
C VAL A 52 -12.49 0.79 -5.30
N SER A 53 -13.51 0.51 -6.13
CA SER A 53 -14.68 -0.28 -5.74
C SER A 53 -14.29 -1.69 -5.31
N GLY A 54 -13.36 -2.34 -6.00
CA GLY A 54 -12.83 -3.65 -5.64
C GLY A 54 -12.09 -3.63 -4.31
N LEU A 55 -11.26 -2.61 -4.09
CA LEU A 55 -10.55 -2.42 -2.83
C LEU A 55 -11.53 -2.23 -1.66
N ASN A 56 -12.50 -1.34 -1.83
CA ASN A 56 -13.51 -1.08 -0.80
C ASN A 56 -14.34 -2.31 -0.49
N ALA A 57 -14.72 -3.09 -1.50
CA ALA A 57 -15.47 -4.34 -1.31
C ALA A 57 -14.65 -5.37 -0.53
N ALA A 58 -13.37 -5.50 -0.85
CA ALA A 58 -12.48 -6.44 -0.16
C ALA A 58 -12.30 -6.06 1.31
N LEU A 59 -12.02 -4.79 1.60
CA LEU A 59 -11.86 -4.29 2.98
C LEU A 59 -13.17 -4.44 3.76
N GLY A 60 -14.32 -4.16 3.14
CA GLY A 60 -15.63 -4.35 3.75
C GLY A 60 -15.92 -5.81 4.09
N ALA A 61 -15.59 -6.73 3.20
CA ALA A 61 -15.76 -8.16 3.42
C ALA A 61 -14.89 -8.68 4.58
N LEU A 62 -13.65 -8.18 4.67
CA LEU A 62 -12.75 -8.51 5.79
C LEU A 62 -13.31 -7.95 7.11
N ALA A 63 -13.79 -6.71 7.11
CA ALA A 63 -14.38 -6.09 8.30
C ALA A 63 -15.59 -6.87 8.81
N GLU A 64 -16.45 -7.39 7.93
CA GLU A 64 -17.56 -8.25 8.29
C GLU A 64 -17.14 -9.54 9.00
N GLN A 65 -15.92 -10.01 8.71
CA GLN A 65 -15.32 -11.18 9.36
C GLN A 65 -14.52 -10.81 10.62
N GLY A 66 -14.51 -9.54 11.01
CA GLY A 66 -13.73 -9.03 12.14
C GLY A 66 -12.24 -8.95 11.86
N ILE A 67 -11.84 -8.93 10.58
CA ILE A 67 -10.44 -8.83 10.17
C ILE A 67 -10.13 -7.40 9.77
N SER A 68 -9.14 -6.79 10.43
CA SER A 68 -8.66 -5.44 10.13
C SER A 68 -7.30 -5.51 9.46
N MET A 69 -7.08 -4.64 8.47
CA MET A 69 -5.77 -4.38 7.88
C MET A 69 -5.28 -3.03 8.39
N VAL A 70 -4.18 -3.03 9.13
CA VAL A 70 -3.67 -1.84 9.81
C VAL A 70 -2.24 -1.56 9.36
N TYR A 71 -1.98 -0.32 8.96
CA TYR A 71 -0.64 0.20 8.64
C TYR A 71 -0.23 1.13 9.78
N ASP A 72 0.71 0.67 10.64
CA ASP A 72 1.13 1.43 11.81
C ASP A 72 2.29 2.36 11.49
N GLU A 73 3.30 1.87 10.78
CA GLU A 73 4.52 2.62 10.51
C GLU A 73 4.99 2.40 9.07
N VAL A 74 5.32 3.48 8.39
CA VAL A 74 5.94 3.45 7.06
C VAL A 74 7.44 3.62 7.25
N HIS A 75 8.21 2.55 7.00
CA HIS A 75 9.65 2.54 7.23
C HIS A 75 10.44 3.19 6.11
N MET A 76 10.05 3.00 4.84
CA MET A 76 10.71 3.66 3.73
C MET A 76 9.77 3.77 2.52
N VAL A 77 10.02 4.80 1.73
CA VAL A 77 9.35 5.02 0.44
C VAL A 77 10.43 5.29 -0.61
N LEU A 78 10.54 4.40 -1.56
CA LEU A 78 11.51 4.48 -2.66
C LEU A 78 10.77 4.76 -3.95
N ALA A 79 11.31 5.64 -4.78
CA ALA A 79 10.66 6.01 -6.03
C ALA A 79 11.65 6.08 -7.19
N GLN A 80 11.16 5.69 -8.36
CA GLN A 80 11.86 5.88 -9.62
C GLN A 80 10.81 6.16 -10.70
N GLY A 81 10.79 7.40 -11.20
CA GLY A 81 9.81 7.80 -12.20
C GLY A 81 8.38 7.61 -11.72
N ASN A 82 7.62 6.87 -12.48
CA ASN A 82 6.20 6.58 -12.24
C ASN A 82 5.96 5.43 -11.23
N PHE A 83 7.01 4.80 -10.68
CA PHE A 83 6.88 3.72 -9.70
C PHE A 83 7.32 4.16 -8.31
N VAL A 84 6.54 3.78 -7.30
CA VAL A 84 6.84 4.07 -5.89
C VAL A 84 6.62 2.81 -5.06
N LEU A 85 7.66 2.39 -4.33
CA LEU A 85 7.63 1.25 -3.41
C LEU A 85 7.61 1.75 -1.98
N ALA A 86 6.68 1.25 -1.19
CA ALA A 86 6.63 1.50 0.24
C ALA A 86 6.84 0.20 1.03
N VAL A 87 7.62 0.31 2.11
CA VAL A 87 7.82 -0.77 3.07
C VAL A 87 7.21 -0.33 4.38
N SER A 88 6.19 -1.06 4.83
CA SER A 88 5.41 -0.68 6.01
C SER A 88 5.23 -1.85 6.96
N GLU A 89 4.93 -1.50 8.18
CA GLU A 89 4.66 -2.44 9.28
C GLU A 89 3.27 -2.18 9.84
N GLY A 90 2.57 -3.25 10.16
CA GLY A 90 1.27 -3.15 10.81
C GLY A 90 0.76 -4.51 11.24
N THR A 91 -0.55 -4.69 11.14
CA THR A 91 -1.21 -5.95 11.48
C THR A 91 -2.25 -6.30 10.42
N PHE A 92 -2.47 -7.60 10.27
CA PHE A 92 -3.56 -8.13 9.46
C PHE A 92 -4.29 -9.17 10.31
N GLY A 93 -5.56 -8.88 10.64
CA GLY A 93 -6.30 -9.73 11.57
C GLY A 93 -5.64 -9.82 12.95
N GLY A 94 -4.94 -8.78 13.38
CA GLY A 94 -4.21 -8.75 14.65
C GLY A 94 -2.82 -9.39 14.61
N ALA A 95 -2.43 -10.04 13.50
CA ALA A 95 -1.11 -10.63 13.36
C ALA A 95 -0.10 -9.61 12.83
N PRO A 96 1.09 -9.48 13.46
CA PRO A 96 2.12 -8.58 12.95
C PRO A 96 2.46 -8.89 11.50
N THR A 97 2.45 -7.87 10.66
CA THR A 97 2.56 -8.04 9.20
C THR A 97 3.52 -7.02 8.60
N SER A 98 4.32 -7.50 7.67
CA SER A 98 5.17 -6.69 6.79
C SER A 98 4.44 -6.48 5.47
N TYR A 99 4.33 -5.23 5.04
CA TYR A 99 3.70 -4.85 3.79
C TYR A 99 4.73 -4.27 2.84
N TYR A 100 4.86 -4.86 1.65
CA TYR A 100 5.64 -4.31 0.55
C TYR A 100 4.67 -3.99 -0.57
N ASP A 101 4.44 -2.70 -0.80
CA ASP A 101 3.46 -2.21 -1.76
C ASP A 101 4.16 -1.41 -2.85
N LEU A 102 3.92 -1.79 -4.10
CA LEU A 102 4.40 -1.05 -5.27
C LEU A 102 3.20 -0.42 -5.97
N TRP A 103 3.28 0.88 -6.24
CA TRP A 103 2.28 1.59 -7.01
C TRP A 103 2.87 2.21 -8.26
N ARG A 104 2.09 2.19 -9.33
CA ARG A 104 2.37 2.96 -10.54
C ARG A 104 1.48 4.19 -10.54
N VAL A 105 2.08 5.34 -10.80
CA VAL A 105 1.42 6.64 -10.88
C VAL A 105 1.27 7.04 -12.33
N GLU A 106 0.11 7.54 -12.71
CA GLU A 106 -0.20 8.03 -14.05
C GLU A 106 -0.93 9.36 -13.96
N ASN A 107 -0.38 10.40 -14.58
CA ASN A 107 -0.97 11.75 -14.57
C ASN A 107 -1.33 12.25 -13.15
N GLY A 108 -0.46 12.00 -12.18
CA GLY A 108 -0.66 12.44 -10.81
C GLY A 108 -1.71 11.63 -10.02
N LYS A 109 -2.10 10.46 -10.52
CA LYS A 109 -3.06 9.56 -9.87
C LYS A 109 -2.46 8.17 -9.72
N ILE A 110 -2.88 7.46 -8.69
CA ILE A 110 -2.50 6.07 -8.46
C ILE A 110 -3.31 5.20 -9.43
N ALA A 111 -2.62 4.43 -10.28
CA ALA A 111 -3.25 3.71 -11.38
C ALA A 111 -3.13 2.19 -11.27
N GLU A 112 -2.12 1.69 -10.54
CA GLU A 112 -1.86 0.25 -10.50
C GLU A 112 -1.11 -0.11 -9.22
N HIS A 113 -1.36 -1.33 -8.69
CA HIS A 113 -0.85 -1.76 -7.40
C HIS A 113 -0.43 -3.24 -7.42
N TRP A 114 0.74 -3.51 -6.85
CA TRP A 114 1.24 -4.84 -6.53
C TRP A 114 1.60 -4.88 -5.04
N ASP A 115 1.44 -6.02 -4.40
CA ASP A 115 1.88 -6.16 -3.03
C ASP A 115 2.48 -7.53 -2.72
N VAL A 116 3.25 -7.55 -1.65
CA VAL A 116 3.67 -8.76 -0.95
C VAL A 116 3.41 -8.51 0.53
N MET A 117 2.67 -9.41 1.15
CA MET A 117 2.41 -9.39 2.58
C MET A 117 3.04 -10.61 3.23
N GLU A 118 3.69 -10.40 4.37
CA GLU A 118 4.27 -11.49 5.14
C GLU A 118 3.90 -11.33 6.61
N THR A 119 3.38 -12.39 7.21
CA THR A 119 3.23 -12.44 8.67
C THR A 119 4.62 -12.50 9.28
N ILE A 120 4.92 -11.56 10.19
CA ILE A 120 6.22 -11.50 10.86
C ILE A 120 6.31 -12.65 11.86
N ALA A 121 7.33 -13.49 11.72
CA ALA A 121 7.56 -14.60 12.62
C ALA A 121 7.83 -14.11 14.04
N ASP A 122 7.45 -14.92 15.04
CA ASP A 122 7.72 -14.61 16.44
C ASP A 122 9.22 -14.40 16.65
N GLN A 123 9.57 -13.35 17.39
CA GLN A 123 10.95 -12.94 17.62
C GLN A 123 11.79 -14.07 18.22
N SER A 124 11.21 -14.96 19.01
CA SER A 124 11.90 -16.10 19.60
C SER A 124 12.47 -17.07 18.56
N THR A 125 11.92 -17.04 17.32
CA THR A 125 12.38 -17.92 16.22
C THR A 125 13.44 -17.28 15.35
N TRP A 126 13.77 -16.00 15.55
CA TRP A 126 14.70 -15.27 14.69
C TRP A 126 16.13 -15.78 14.85
N GLN A 127 16.83 -15.89 13.74
CA GLN A 127 18.23 -16.35 13.69
C GLN A 127 19.22 -15.18 13.76
N ASN A 128 18.75 -13.96 13.82
CA ASN A 128 19.56 -12.74 13.97
C ASN A 128 18.79 -11.70 14.78
N GLN A 129 19.45 -10.56 15.08
CA GLN A 129 18.93 -9.49 15.92
C GLN A 129 18.78 -8.16 15.17
N ASN A 130 18.68 -8.21 13.83
CA ASN A 130 18.65 -6.98 13.01
C ASN A 130 17.28 -6.34 12.93
N GLY A 131 16.23 -7.02 13.37
CA GLY A 131 14.86 -6.58 13.19
C GLY A 131 14.31 -6.98 11.82
N LYS A 132 13.03 -6.75 11.62
CA LYS A 132 12.37 -7.05 10.33
C LYS A 132 12.57 -5.94 9.29
N PHE A 133 12.83 -4.71 9.73
CA PHE A 133 12.89 -3.53 8.87
C PHE A 133 14.20 -2.77 9.02
#